data_3bea73238376fe3e2a723369d49519ec
#
_entry.id   3bea73238376fe3e2a723369d49519ec
#
_cell.length_a   1.000
_cell.length_b   1.000
_cell.length_c   1.000
_cell.angle_alpha   90.00
_cell.angle_beta   90.00
_cell.angle_gamma   90.00
#
_symmetry.space_group_name_H-M   'P 1'
#
loop_
_entity.id
_entity.type
_entity.pdbx_description
1 polymer ?
#
loop_
_entity_poly.entity_id
_entity_poly.type
_entity_poly.pdbx_seq_one_letter_code
_entity_poly.pdbx_strand_id
1 'polypeptide(L)'
;MNLLEILNFSKEYLQKYSFSKPRLESEKLIAAVLKLDRITLYAYFDMELTTEQKDTIKKYLREMARGRIGFDELIEKKGDLELDTKNYKEENYDLLKKSIEYLEKHQVPNARLDAEYIFAHILKVSRVTLTLNLNKKIEEEDKNRIREMLVARGKE
;
A
#
# COMPACT_ATOMS: atom_id res chain seq x y z
N MET A 1 -7.27 -8.16 -7.15
CA MET A 1 -6.21 -7.91 -8.16
C MET A 1 -4.89 -7.58 -7.48
N ASN A 2 -3.82 -8.24 -7.92
CA ASN A 2 -2.48 -7.87 -7.47
C ASN A 2 -1.91 -6.75 -8.35
N LEU A 3 -0.71 -6.27 -7.98
CA LEU A 3 -0.07 -5.16 -8.67
C LEU A 3 0.15 -5.44 -10.17
N LEU A 4 0.63 -6.63 -10.52
CA LEU A 4 0.87 -6.99 -11.92
C LEU A 4 -0.42 -6.96 -12.74
N GLU A 5 -1.50 -7.49 -12.17
CA GLU A 5 -2.80 -7.51 -12.83
C GLU A 5 -3.34 -6.11 -13.09
N ILE A 6 -3.23 -5.22 -12.10
CA ILE A 6 -3.71 -3.84 -12.26
C ILE A 6 -2.81 -3.05 -13.23
N LEU A 7 -1.52 -3.34 -13.26
CA LEU A 7 -0.60 -2.73 -14.22
C LEU A 7 -0.96 -3.13 -15.66
N ASN A 8 -1.21 -4.40 -15.88
CA ASN A 8 -1.62 -4.91 -17.20
C ASN A 8 -2.97 -4.33 -17.61
N PHE A 9 -3.92 -4.30 -16.69
CA PHE A 9 -5.24 -3.68 -16.93
C PHE A 9 -5.08 -2.21 -17.33
N SER A 10 -4.28 -1.47 -16.60
CA SER A 10 -4.06 -0.03 -16.85
C SER A 10 -3.40 0.20 -18.20
N LYS A 11 -2.37 -0.59 -18.51
CA LYS A 11 -1.67 -0.52 -19.79
C LYS A 11 -2.62 -0.76 -20.97
N GLU A 12 -3.40 -1.83 -20.91
CA GLU A 12 -4.37 -2.15 -21.94
C GLU A 12 -5.44 -1.08 -22.11
N TYR A 13 -5.91 -0.54 -20.98
CA TYR A 13 -6.89 0.53 -20.98
C TYR A 13 -6.36 1.77 -21.71
N LEU A 14 -5.14 2.21 -21.39
CA LEU A 14 -4.54 3.38 -22.03
C LEU A 14 -4.18 3.12 -23.51
N GLN A 15 -3.82 1.88 -23.87
CA GLN A 15 -3.60 1.51 -25.27
C GLN A 15 -4.86 1.72 -26.12
N LYS A 16 -6.01 1.42 -25.58
CA LYS A 16 -7.29 1.63 -26.28
C LYS A 16 -7.54 3.10 -26.62
N TYR A 17 -6.99 4.00 -25.85
CA TYR A 17 -7.13 5.43 -26.04
C TYR A 17 -5.92 6.05 -26.75
N SER A 18 -5.10 5.20 -27.39
CA SER A 18 -4.00 5.62 -28.24
C SER A 18 -2.88 6.37 -27.52
N PHE A 19 -2.66 6.08 -26.26
CA PHE A 19 -1.53 6.65 -25.53
C PHE A 19 -0.22 6.15 -26.13
N SER A 20 0.74 7.05 -26.29
CA SER A 20 2.05 6.70 -26.87
C SER A 20 2.91 5.84 -25.96
N LYS A 21 2.76 6.01 -24.64
CA LYS A 21 3.53 5.29 -23.64
C LYS A 21 2.63 4.74 -22.53
N PRO A 22 1.73 3.81 -22.87
CA PRO A 22 0.73 3.33 -21.91
C PRO A 22 1.34 2.67 -20.68
N ARG A 23 2.43 1.92 -20.83
CA ARG A 23 3.09 1.28 -19.70
C ARG A 23 3.71 2.32 -18.75
N LEU A 24 4.40 3.30 -19.29
CA LEU A 24 5.03 4.35 -18.50
C LEU A 24 3.98 5.15 -17.71
N GLU A 25 2.90 5.54 -18.37
CA GLU A 25 1.82 6.29 -17.73
C GLU A 25 1.15 5.47 -16.64
N SER A 26 0.94 4.17 -16.89
CA SER A 26 0.37 3.25 -15.89
C SER A 26 1.28 3.12 -14.68
N GLU A 27 2.58 2.96 -14.89
CA GLU A 27 3.54 2.86 -13.80
C GLU A 27 3.58 4.13 -12.95
N LYS A 28 3.55 5.30 -13.59
CA LYS A 28 3.53 6.59 -12.88
C LYS A 28 2.30 6.71 -11.99
N LEU A 29 1.13 6.37 -12.52
CA LEU A 29 -0.12 6.42 -11.77
C LEU A 29 -0.10 5.46 -10.58
N ILE A 30 0.25 4.21 -10.82
CA ILE A 30 0.25 3.18 -9.79
C ILE A 30 1.27 3.50 -8.70
N ALA A 31 2.47 3.92 -9.08
CA ALA A 31 3.51 4.31 -8.14
C ALA A 31 3.04 5.46 -7.24
N ALA A 32 2.37 6.45 -7.81
CA ALA A 32 1.84 7.58 -7.04
C ALA A 32 0.75 7.13 -6.06
N VAL A 33 -0.16 6.27 -6.49
CA VAL A 33 -1.23 5.74 -5.64
C VAL A 33 -0.66 4.92 -4.49
N LEU A 34 0.35 4.10 -4.76
CA LEU A 34 0.99 3.24 -3.76
C LEU A 34 2.07 3.96 -2.97
N LYS A 35 2.43 5.18 -3.37
CA LYS A 35 3.52 5.97 -2.76
C LYS A 35 4.86 5.23 -2.81
N LEU A 36 5.14 4.63 -3.96
CA LEU A 36 6.37 3.90 -4.24
C LEU A 36 7.08 4.50 -5.45
N ASP A 37 8.38 4.25 -5.57
CA ASP A 37 9.11 4.55 -6.80
C ASP A 37 8.72 3.55 -7.89
N ARG A 38 8.78 3.97 -9.15
CA ARG A 38 8.44 3.10 -10.27
C ARG A 38 9.26 1.81 -10.29
N ILE A 39 10.56 1.90 -9.99
CA ILE A 39 11.45 0.73 -9.94
C ILE A 39 10.99 -0.27 -8.88
N THR A 40 10.53 0.22 -7.73
CA THR A 40 10.07 -0.61 -6.64
C THR A 40 8.85 -1.46 -7.01
N LEU A 41 8.02 -1.01 -7.97
CA LEU A 41 6.87 -1.79 -8.43
C LEU A 41 7.26 -3.18 -8.92
N TYR A 42 8.42 -3.28 -9.57
CA TYR A 42 8.89 -4.55 -10.14
C TYR A 42 9.26 -5.59 -9.08
N ALA A 43 9.54 -5.14 -7.87
CA ALA A 43 9.84 -6.05 -6.76
C ALA A 43 8.58 -6.62 -6.09
N TYR A 44 7.41 -6.04 -6.37
CA TYR A 44 6.18 -6.34 -5.62
C TYR A 44 4.97 -6.62 -6.51
N PHE A 45 5.19 -7.26 -7.66
CA PHE A 45 4.12 -7.56 -8.61
C PHE A 45 3.02 -8.46 -8.05
N ASP A 46 3.32 -9.26 -7.04
CA ASP A 46 2.35 -10.15 -6.41
C ASP A 46 1.58 -9.50 -5.25
N MET A 47 1.89 -8.25 -4.93
CA MET A 47 1.22 -7.54 -3.84
C MET A 47 -0.25 -7.28 -4.17
N GLU A 48 -1.15 -7.68 -3.25
CA GLU A 48 -2.58 -7.39 -3.40
C GLU A 48 -2.86 -5.92 -3.11
N LEU A 49 -3.71 -5.32 -3.93
CA LEU A 49 -4.14 -3.94 -3.75
C LEU A 49 -5.47 -3.89 -3.01
N THR A 50 -5.66 -2.84 -2.21
CA THR A 50 -6.94 -2.60 -1.56
C THR A 50 -7.97 -2.15 -2.59
N THR A 51 -9.25 -2.29 -2.25
CA THR A 51 -10.35 -1.81 -3.09
C THR A 51 -10.21 -0.30 -3.36
N GLU A 52 -9.86 0.47 -2.34
CA GLU A 52 -9.66 1.91 -2.48
C GLU A 52 -8.55 2.24 -3.48
N GLN A 53 -7.43 1.53 -3.40
CA GLN A 53 -6.31 1.72 -4.32
C GLN A 53 -6.73 1.40 -5.76
N LYS A 54 -7.43 0.29 -5.97
CA LYS A 54 -7.91 -0.11 -7.28
C LYS A 54 -8.90 0.90 -7.85
N ASP A 55 -9.84 1.35 -7.04
CA ASP A 55 -10.86 2.32 -7.46
C ASP A 55 -10.22 3.65 -7.83
N THR A 56 -9.24 4.10 -7.06
CA THR A 56 -8.51 5.32 -7.34
C THR A 56 -7.75 5.23 -8.67
N ILE A 57 -7.06 4.12 -8.89
CA ILE A 57 -6.33 3.89 -10.14
C ILE A 57 -7.31 3.95 -11.32
N LYS A 58 -8.43 3.25 -11.24
CA LYS A 58 -9.46 3.24 -12.30
C LYS A 58 -10.05 4.63 -12.55
N LYS A 59 -10.28 5.39 -11.49
CA LYS A 59 -10.78 6.75 -11.60
C LYS A 59 -9.82 7.63 -12.40
N TYR A 60 -8.54 7.60 -12.06
CA TYR A 60 -7.54 8.42 -12.75
C TYR A 60 -7.28 7.95 -14.17
N LEU A 61 -7.38 6.64 -14.43
CA LEU A 61 -7.31 6.12 -15.80
C LEU A 61 -8.42 6.71 -16.67
N ARG A 62 -9.64 6.75 -16.14
CA ARG A 62 -10.78 7.34 -16.87
C ARG A 62 -10.54 8.81 -17.15
N GLU A 63 -10.02 9.55 -16.18
CA GLU A 63 -9.74 10.98 -16.35
C GLU A 63 -8.63 11.23 -17.38
N MET A 64 -7.57 10.43 -17.33
CA MET A 64 -6.49 10.51 -18.32
C MET A 64 -7.01 10.23 -19.73
N ALA A 65 -7.80 9.18 -19.88
CA ALA A 65 -8.37 8.80 -21.17
C ALA A 65 -9.35 9.85 -21.70
N ARG A 66 -10.19 10.41 -20.84
CA ARG A 66 -11.17 11.42 -21.21
C ARG A 66 -10.49 12.71 -21.70
N GLY A 67 -9.45 13.13 -21.00
CA GLY A 67 -8.69 14.34 -21.36
C GLY A 67 -7.59 14.09 -22.37
N ARG A 68 -7.28 12.83 -22.66
CA ARG A 68 -6.14 12.41 -23.50
C ARG A 68 -4.83 13.04 -23.03
N ILE A 69 -4.62 13.07 -21.73
CA ILE A 69 -3.44 13.67 -21.09
C ILE A 69 -2.70 12.61 -20.31
N GLY A 70 -1.37 12.77 -20.20
CA GLY A 70 -0.54 11.90 -19.38
C GLY A 70 -0.75 12.18 -17.90
N PHE A 71 -0.21 11.30 -17.06
CA PHE A 71 -0.36 11.39 -15.62
C PHE A 71 0.22 12.69 -15.06
N ASP A 72 1.42 13.10 -15.50
CA ASP A 72 2.04 14.32 -14.99
C ASP A 72 1.20 15.56 -15.26
N GLU A 73 0.61 15.64 -16.46
CA GLU A 73 -0.26 16.77 -16.84
C GLU A 73 -1.56 16.76 -16.03
N LEU A 74 -2.12 15.59 -15.77
CA LEU A 74 -3.31 15.46 -14.95
C LEU A 74 -3.06 15.98 -13.54
N ILE A 75 -1.94 15.64 -12.95
CA ILE A 75 -1.57 16.08 -11.60
C ILE A 75 -1.37 17.60 -11.57
N GLU A 76 -0.74 18.18 -12.57
CA GLU A 76 -0.59 19.64 -12.67
C GLU A 76 -1.94 20.36 -12.69
N LYS A 77 -2.92 19.79 -13.40
CA LYS A 77 -4.25 20.41 -13.53
C LYS A 77 -5.10 20.26 -12.27
N LYS A 78 -5.00 19.13 -11.58
CA LYS A 78 -5.87 18.82 -10.45
C LYS A 78 -5.23 19.07 -9.10
N GLY A 79 -3.93 19.30 -9.06
CA GLY A 79 -3.16 19.30 -7.82
C GLY A 79 -2.93 17.88 -7.33
N ASP A 80 -2.87 17.69 -6.02
CA ASP A 80 -2.61 16.37 -5.44
C ASP A 80 -3.74 15.39 -5.74
N LEU A 81 -3.39 14.10 -5.77
CA LEU A 81 -4.35 13.03 -5.86
C LEU A 81 -5.38 13.16 -4.74
N GLU A 82 -6.67 12.99 -5.07
CA GLU A 82 -7.75 12.98 -4.08
C GLU A 82 -7.75 11.67 -3.27
N LEU A 83 -6.60 11.33 -2.75
CA LEU A 83 -6.44 10.22 -1.84
C LEU A 83 -6.40 10.78 -0.43
N ASP A 84 -6.72 9.94 0.54
CA ASP A 84 -6.28 10.21 1.90
C ASP A 84 -4.75 10.24 1.83
N THR A 85 -4.20 11.42 1.63
CA THR A 85 -2.76 11.61 1.43
C THR A 85 -1.99 11.57 2.73
N LYS A 86 -2.67 11.43 3.88
CA LYS A 86 -2.00 11.30 5.14
C LYS A 86 -1.11 10.07 5.13
N ASN A 87 0.17 10.29 5.37
CA ASN A 87 1.13 9.21 5.47
C ASN A 87 1.17 8.73 6.92
N TYR A 88 0.69 7.51 7.16
CA TYR A 88 0.64 6.92 8.50
C TYR A 88 1.90 6.15 8.85
N LYS A 89 2.92 6.20 8.01
CA LYS A 89 4.14 5.41 8.18
C LYS A 89 4.79 5.63 9.55
N GLU A 90 4.95 6.88 9.96
CA GLU A 90 5.58 7.21 11.24
C GLU A 90 4.78 6.66 12.43
N GLU A 91 3.45 6.88 12.41
CA GLU A 91 2.56 6.39 13.47
C GLU A 91 2.57 4.86 13.54
N ASN A 92 2.54 4.21 12.39
CA ASN A 92 2.50 2.74 12.33
C ASN A 92 3.84 2.12 12.71
N TYR A 93 4.94 2.73 12.32
CA TYR A 93 6.27 2.29 12.79
C TYR A 93 6.41 2.42 14.29
N ASP A 94 5.90 3.51 14.87
CA ASP A 94 5.90 3.71 16.31
C ASP A 94 5.09 2.63 17.02
N LEU A 95 3.92 2.30 16.47
CA LEU A 95 3.08 1.22 16.99
C LEU A 95 3.79 -0.12 16.93
N LEU A 96 4.45 -0.42 15.81
CA LEU A 96 5.22 -1.66 15.65
C LEU A 96 6.38 -1.70 16.65
N LYS A 97 7.11 -0.59 16.81
CA LYS A 97 8.22 -0.49 17.76
C LYS A 97 7.75 -0.75 19.20
N LYS A 98 6.64 -0.12 19.60
CA LYS A 98 6.05 -0.33 20.92
C LYS A 98 5.61 -1.78 21.13
N SER A 99 5.10 -2.40 20.08
CA SER A 99 4.72 -3.81 20.11
C SER A 99 5.92 -4.72 20.34
N ILE A 100 7.02 -4.43 19.67
CA ILE A 100 8.29 -5.17 19.87
C ILE A 100 8.77 -4.99 21.30
N GLU A 101 8.79 -3.77 21.82
CA GLU A 101 9.19 -3.47 23.19
C GLU A 101 8.31 -4.20 24.21
N TYR A 102 7.02 -4.26 23.99
CA TYR A 102 6.08 -5.01 24.83
C TYR A 102 6.47 -6.49 24.91
N LEU A 103 6.71 -7.13 23.75
CA LEU A 103 7.10 -8.53 23.71
C LEU A 103 8.46 -8.77 24.35
N GLU A 104 9.41 -7.86 24.17
CA GLU A 104 10.72 -7.93 24.82
C GLU A 104 10.60 -7.88 26.35
N LYS A 105 9.74 -7.00 26.88
CA LYS A 105 9.46 -6.90 28.31
C LYS A 105 8.92 -8.20 28.88
N HIS A 106 8.13 -8.91 28.08
CA HIS A 106 7.56 -10.20 28.48
C HIS A 106 8.44 -11.39 28.13
N GLN A 107 9.72 -11.10 27.80
CA GLN A 107 10.76 -12.12 27.54
C GLN A 107 10.40 -13.07 26.39
N VAL A 108 9.66 -12.58 25.41
CA VAL A 108 9.32 -13.36 24.23
C VAL A 108 10.57 -13.43 23.33
N PRO A 109 11.05 -14.63 22.99
CA PRO A 109 12.18 -14.75 22.07
C PRO A 109 11.77 -14.30 20.67
N ASN A 110 12.68 -13.64 19.96
CA ASN A 110 12.41 -13.12 18.63
C ASN A 110 11.22 -12.14 18.60
N ALA A 111 11.15 -11.23 19.56
CA ALA A 111 10.05 -10.29 19.72
C ALA A 111 9.74 -9.51 18.44
N ARG A 112 10.77 -9.06 17.73
CA ARG A 112 10.60 -8.34 16.47
C ARG A 112 9.90 -9.19 15.41
N LEU A 113 10.33 -10.42 15.24
CA LEU A 113 9.75 -11.35 14.28
C LEU A 113 8.29 -11.64 14.62
N ASP A 114 7.99 -11.90 15.89
CA ASP A 114 6.62 -12.16 16.34
C ASP A 114 5.72 -10.95 16.12
N ALA A 115 6.19 -9.74 16.44
CA ALA A 115 5.42 -8.52 16.20
C ALA A 115 5.13 -8.31 14.71
N GLU A 116 6.13 -8.53 13.86
CA GLU A 116 5.94 -8.42 12.41
C GLU A 116 4.92 -9.43 11.90
N TYR A 117 4.95 -10.67 12.39
CA TYR A 117 3.96 -11.68 12.01
C TYR A 117 2.55 -11.32 12.48
N ILE A 118 2.41 -10.77 13.67
CA ILE A 118 1.11 -10.33 14.19
C ILE A 118 0.53 -9.24 13.27
N PHE A 119 1.33 -8.21 12.97
CA PHE A 119 0.91 -7.12 12.08
C PHE A 119 0.55 -7.66 10.69
N ALA A 120 1.40 -8.49 10.11
CA ALA A 120 1.17 -9.05 8.79
C ALA A 120 -0.11 -9.89 8.73
N HIS A 121 -0.36 -10.68 9.76
CA HIS A 121 -1.57 -11.51 9.86
C HIS A 121 -2.83 -10.63 9.92
N ILE A 122 -2.85 -9.64 10.81
CA ILE A 122 -4.01 -8.76 10.99
C ILE A 122 -4.26 -7.91 9.73
N LEU A 123 -3.21 -7.38 9.14
CA LEU A 123 -3.31 -6.53 7.95
C LEU A 123 -3.49 -7.33 6.66
N LYS A 124 -3.42 -8.66 6.74
CA LYS A 124 -3.59 -9.57 5.59
C LYS A 124 -2.56 -9.33 4.49
N VAL A 125 -1.33 -9.11 4.89
CA VAL A 125 -0.20 -8.92 3.98
C VAL A 125 0.90 -9.92 4.34
N SER A 126 1.84 -10.13 3.43
CA SER A 126 3.03 -10.93 3.76
C SER A 126 3.97 -10.11 4.63
N ARG A 127 4.80 -10.77 5.43
CA ARG A 127 5.79 -10.08 6.24
C ARG A 127 6.77 -9.28 5.37
N VAL A 128 7.08 -9.80 4.19
CA VAL A 128 7.98 -9.13 3.23
C VAL A 128 7.40 -7.80 2.75
N THR A 129 6.09 -7.74 2.55
CA THR A 129 5.42 -6.53 2.08
C THR A 129 4.90 -5.64 3.21
N LEU A 130 5.08 -6.06 4.46
CA LEU A 130 4.54 -5.32 5.62
C LEU A 130 5.00 -3.86 5.63
N THR A 131 6.30 -3.62 5.43
CA THR A 131 6.86 -2.27 5.45
C THR A 131 6.18 -1.35 4.44
N LEU A 132 5.84 -1.87 3.27
CA LEU A 132 5.14 -1.10 2.23
C LEU A 132 3.71 -0.73 2.62
N ASN A 133 3.09 -1.53 3.48
CA ASN A 133 1.71 -1.33 3.89
C ASN A 133 1.58 -0.51 5.16
N LEU A 134 2.68 -0.14 5.80
CA LEU A 134 2.67 0.69 7.01
C LEU A 134 2.40 2.17 6.73
N ASN A 135 2.36 2.59 5.49
CA ASN A 135 1.97 3.95 5.12
C ASN A 135 0.46 4.17 5.10
N LYS A 136 -0.33 3.11 5.27
CA LYS A 136 -1.80 3.16 5.26
C LYS A 136 -2.34 3.24 6.67
N LYS A 137 -3.52 3.84 6.82
CA LYS A 137 -4.21 3.87 8.09
C LYS A 137 -4.55 2.46 8.56
N ILE A 138 -4.23 2.16 9.82
CA ILE A 138 -4.68 0.93 10.49
C ILE A 138 -5.95 1.29 11.25
N GLU A 139 -7.05 0.61 10.94
CA GLU A 139 -8.32 0.86 11.58
C GLU A 139 -8.28 0.46 13.07
N GLU A 140 -9.10 1.12 13.88
CA GLU A 140 -9.15 0.85 15.33
C GLU A 140 -9.45 -0.60 15.65
N GLU A 141 -10.31 -1.23 14.87
CA GLU A 141 -10.63 -2.66 15.04
C GLU A 141 -9.38 -3.52 14.88
N ASP A 142 -8.56 -3.24 13.87
CA ASP A 142 -7.31 -3.95 13.63
C ASP A 142 -6.29 -3.67 14.72
N LYS A 143 -6.20 -2.43 15.19
CA LYS A 143 -5.33 -2.08 16.33
C LYS A 143 -5.71 -2.88 17.58
N ASN A 144 -6.99 -3.02 17.84
CA ASN A 144 -7.47 -3.80 18.98
C ASN A 144 -7.10 -5.28 18.84
N ARG A 145 -7.23 -5.84 17.65
CA ARG A 145 -6.81 -7.23 17.38
C ARG A 145 -5.32 -7.42 17.58
N ILE A 146 -4.51 -6.45 17.15
CA ILE A 146 -3.06 -6.48 17.37
C ILE A 146 -2.77 -6.51 18.87
N ARG A 147 -3.41 -5.64 19.65
CA ARG A 147 -3.24 -5.59 21.11
C ARG A 147 -3.62 -6.92 21.77
N GLU A 148 -4.74 -7.51 21.37
CA GLU A 148 -5.20 -8.80 21.90
C GLU A 148 -4.18 -9.90 21.63
N MET A 149 -3.64 -9.95 20.41
CA MET A 149 -2.63 -10.95 20.05
C MET A 149 -1.32 -10.74 20.80
N LEU A 150 -0.92 -9.48 20.99
CA LEU A 150 0.28 -9.15 21.77
C LEU A 150 0.14 -9.61 23.22
N VAL A 151 -1.00 -9.33 23.84
CA VAL A 151 -1.28 -9.73 25.22
C VAL A 151 -1.27 -11.26 25.34
N ALA A 152 -1.92 -11.95 24.42
CA ALA A 152 -1.96 -13.42 24.40
C ALA A 152 -0.53 -14.00 24.27
N ARG A 153 0.29 -13.43 23.41
CA ARG A 153 1.66 -13.88 23.21
C ARG A 153 2.55 -13.61 24.42
N GLY A 154 2.36 -12.44 25.04
CA GLY A 154 3.14 -12.05 26.23
C GLY A 154 2.86 -12.90 27.46
N LYS A 155 1.71 -13.62 27.50
CA LYS A 155 1.33 -14.49 28.60
C LYS A 155 1.82 -15.93 28.47
N GLU A 156 2.31 -16.31 27.32
CA GLU A 156 2.81 -17.67 27.06
C GLU A 156 4.13 -17.96 27.79
#